data_340ca4fa2db6e3a0235b45be35e4437a
#
_entry.id   340ca4fa2db6e3a0235b45be35e4437a
#
_cell.length_a   1.000
_cell.length_b   1.000
_cell.length_c   1.000
_cell.angle_alpha   90.00
_cell.angle_beta   90.00
_cell.angle_gamma   90.00
#
_symmetry.space_group_name_H-M   'P 1'
#
loop_
_entity.id
_entity.type
_entity.pdbx_description
1 polymer ?
#
loop_
_entity_poly.entity_id
_entity_poly.type
_entity_poly.pdbx_seq_one_letter_code
_entity_poly.pdbx_strand_id
1 'polypeptide(L)'
;VMFIISKKSTEISQKIMGDIKRGVTVLKGKGGYTGNEEEVLMSAVRKQEVHKIYDIIKKEDKDAFVIVGEAGEITGLGFKSLDEELERSEFFKKIAEKKFANNKNVCNNSENV
;
A
#
# COMPACT_ATOMS: atom_id res chain seq x y z
N VAL A 1 -2.98 -4.90 1.57
CA VAL A 1 -2.16 -3.75 1.94
C VAL A 1 -1.58 -3.95 3.32
N MET A 2 -0.30 -3.72 3.45
CA MET A 2 0.37 -3.79 4.74
C MET A 2 0.83 -2.41 5.18
N PHE A 3 0.61 -2.12 6.45
CA PHE A 3 1.15 -0.93 7.11
C PHE A 3 2.09 -1.39 8.21
N ILE A 4 3.30 -0.88 8.21
CA ILE A 4 4.36 -1.30 9.12
C ILE A 4 4.90 -0.09 9.86
N ILE A 5 4.85 -0.14 11.16
CA ILE A 5 5.42 0.89 12.03
C ILE A 5 6.59 0.28 12.78
N SER A 6 7.79 0.79 12.55
CA SER A 6 9.00 0.23 13.12
C SER A 6 10.08 1.29 13.22
N LYS A 7 10.96 1.13 14.19
CA LYS A 7 12.17 1.94 14.29
C LYS A 7 13.21 1.57 13.24
N LYS A 8 13.03 0.42 12.59
CA LYS A 8 13.88 -0.10 11.54
C LYS A 8 13.24 0.04 10.15
N SER A 9 12.49 1.11 9.94
CA SER A 9 11.73 1.31 8.71
C SER A 9 12.59 1.28 7.45
N THR A 10 13.76 1.90 7.50
CA THR A 10 14.67 1.94 6.34
C THR A 10 15.13 0.55 5.95
N GLU A 11 15.59 -0.24 6.92
CA GLU A 11 16.09 -1.59 6.68
C GLU A 11 14.97 -2.51 6.18
N ILE A 12 13.78 -2.41 6.77
CA ILE A 12 12.63 -3.20 6.35
C ILE A 12 12.21 -2.83 4.94
N SER A 13 12.13 -1.54 4.62
CA SER A 13 11.73 -1.09 3.29
C SER A 13 12.70 -1.55 2.21
N GLN A 14 14.01 -1.47 2.48
CA GLN A 14 15.02 -1.92 1.55
C GLN A 14 14.93 -3.42 1.27
N LYS A 15 14.66 -4.21 2.28
CA LYS A 15 14.49 -5.66 2.12
C LYS A 15 13.21 -6.03 1.38
N ILE A 16 12.13 -5.32 1.64
CA ILE A 16 10.87 -5.54 0.91
C ILE A 16 11.07 -5.22 -0.58
N MET A 17 11.68 -4.10 -0.88
CA MET A 17 11.93 -3.72 -2.27
C MET A 17 12.92 -4.66 -2.97
N GLY A 18 13.96 -5.10 -2.25
CA GLY A 18 14.99 -5.97 -2.81
C GLY A 18 14.56 -7.42 -2.96
N ASP A 19 13.99 -7.99 -1.91
CA ASP A 19 13.69 -9.43 -1.85
C ASP A 19 12.31 -9.76 -2.40
N ILE A 20 11.32 -8.93 -2.14
CA ILE A 20 9.94 -9.16 -2.55
C ILE A 20 9.63 -8.42 -3.85
N LYS A 21 10.40 -7.41 -4.17
CA LYS A 21 10.24 -6.57 -5.37
C LYS A 21 8.89 -5.85 -5.41
N ARG A 22 8.45 -5.38 -4.26
CA ARG A 22 7.28 -4.53 -4.13
C ARG A 22 7.68 -3.14 -3.70
N GLY A 23 6.99 -2.15 -4.23
CA GLY A 23 7.20 -0.77 -3.83
C GLY A 23 6.74 -0.52 -2.41
N VAL A 24 7.43 0.38 -1.74
CA VAL A 24 7.09 0.80 -0.39
C VAL A 24 6.94 2.31 -0.38
N THR A 25 5.83 2.80 0.15
CA THR A 25 5.60 4.22 0.35
C THR A 25 5.82 4.53 1.82
N VAL A 26 6.64 5.53 2.10
CA VAL A 26 6.89 5.97 3.46
C VAL A 26 5.94 7.12 3.78
N LEU A 27 5.08 6.90 4.77
CA LEU A 27 4.17 7.92 5.26
C LEU A 27 4.73 8.48 6.56
N LYS A 28 4.76 9.79 6.67
CA LYS A 28 5.16 10.44 7.91
C LYS A 28 3.94 10.61 8.81
N GLY A 29 4.08 10.16 10.04
CA GLY A 29 3.03 10.25 11.01
C GLY A 29 3.53 10.75 12.33
N LYS A 30 2.63 10.89 13.27
CA LYS A 30 2.93 11.32 14.62
C LYS A 30 2.19 10.42 15.60
N GLY A 31 2.91 9.88 16.58
CA GLY A 31 2.29 9.09 17.62
C GLY A 31 1.30 9.93 18.42
N GLY A 32 0.05 9.46 18.53
CA GLY A 32 -0.98 10.18 19.25
C GLY A 32 -0.70 10.26 20.75
N TYR A 33 -0.04 9.25 21.30
CA TYR A 33 0.27 9.20 22.72
C TYR A 33 1.59 9.88 23.06
N THR A 34 2.66 9.57 22.31
CA THR A 34 3.99 10.09 22.59
C THR A 34 4.25 11.45 21.95
N GLY A 35 3.54 11.78 20.87
CA GLY A 35 3.81 12.96 20.09
C GLY A 35 5.06 12.88 19.22
N ASN A 36 5.74 11.75 19.21
CA ASN A 36 6.94 11.53 18.41
C ASN A 36 6.61 11.31 16.93
N GLU A 37 7.51 11.77 16.08
CA GLU A 37 7.43 11.48 14.66
C GLU A 37 7.68 10.00 14.40
N GLU A 38 6.86 9.40 13.56
CA GLU A 38 6.98 8.00 13.17
C GLU A 38 6.86 7.87 11.67
N GLU A 39 7.58 6.90 11.12
CA GLU A 39 7.44 6.53 9.73
C GLU A 39 6.58 5.29 9.64
N VAL A 40 5.57 5.34 8.77
CA VAL A 40 4.71 4.21 8.47
C VAL A 40 5.00 3.76 7.06
N LEU A 41 5.39 2.51 6.91
CA LEU A 41 5.60 1.92 5.60
C LEU A 41 4.27 1.36 5.10
N MET A 42 3.91 1.73 3.88
CA MET A 42 2.72 1.20 3.22
C MET A 42 3.16 0.44 1.98
N SER A 43 2.72 -0.79 1.85
CA SER A 43 3.03 -1.62 0.70
C SER A 43 1.81 -2.40 0.26
N ALA A 44 1.52 -2.36 -1.03
CA ALA A 44 0.51 -3.20 -1.63
C ALA A 44 1.17 -4.52 -2.02
N VAL A 45 0.77 -5.59 -1.37
CA VAL A 45 1.38 -6.91 -1.57
C VAL A 45 0.30 -7.95 -1.83
N ARG A 46 0.71 -9.04 -2.46
CA ARG A 46 -0.18 -10.18 -2.68
C ARG A 46 -0.25 -11.03 -1.43
N LYS A 47 -1.34 -11.75 -1.29
CA LYS A 47 -1.60 -12.61 -0.13
C LYS A 47 -0.46 -13.60 0.13
N GLN A 48 0.09 -14.18 -0.93
CA GLN A 48 1.20 -15.14 -0.82
C GLN A 48 2.53 -14.49 -0.42
N GLU A 49 2.65 -13.17 -0.53
CA GLU A 49 3.87 -12.44 -0.15
C GLU A 49 3.90 -12.04 1.32
N VAL A 50 2.76 -12.09 1.98
CA VAL A 50 2.62 -11.60 3.36
C VAL A 50 3.55 -12.35 4.31
N HIS A 51 3.65 -13.65 4.21
CA HIS A 51 4.52 -14.45 5.08
C HIS A 51 5.98 -14.09 4.93
N LYS A 52 6.43 -13.86 3.71
CA LYS A 52 7.81 -13.44 3.45
C LYS A 52 8.12 -12.11 4.10
N ILE A 53 7.16 -11.20 4.03
CA ILE A 53 7.31 -9.87 4.63
C ILE A 53 7.30 -9.97 6.16
N TYR A 54 6.45 -10.79 6.74
CA TYR A 54 6.48 -11.05 8.18
C TYR A 54 7.84 -11.56 8.64
N ASP A 55 8.44 -12.48 7.88
CA ASP A 55 9.77 -13.01 8.22
C ASP A 55 10.83 -11.91 8.19
N ILE A 56 10.77 -11.04 7.21
CA ILE A 56 11.68 -9.89 7.12
C ILE A 56 11.51 -8.98 8.33
N ILE A 57 10.28 -8.62 8.64
CA ILE A 57 9.97 -7.72 9.75
C ILE A 57 10.44 -8.32 11.08
N LYS A 58 10.16 -9.59 11.29
CA LYS A 58 10.53 -10.29 12.53
C LYS A 58 12.04 -10.32 12.74
N LYS A 59 12.80 -10.50 11.67
CA LYS A 59 14.27 -10.51 11.76
C LYS A 59 14.84 -9.12 12.03
N GLU A 60 14.25 -8.08 11.46
CA GLU A 60 14.75 -6.72 11.62
C GLU A 60 14.27 -6.06 12.91
N ASP A 61 13.03 -6.24 13.26
CA ASP A 61 12.42 -5.63 14.44
C ASP A 61 11.25 -6.47 14.93
N LYS A 62 11.48 -7.28 15.94
CA LYS A 62 10.42 -8.12 16.52
C LYS A 62 9.31 -7.32 17.20
N ASP A 63 9.55 -6.06 17.51
CA ASP A 63 8.59 -5.20 18.19
C ASP A 63 7.82 -4.30 17.21
N ALA A 64 7.99 -4.52 15.91
CA ALA A 64 7.28 -3.76 14.89
C ALA A 64 5.76 -3.99 14.97
N PHE A 65 5.02 -2.95 14.67
CA PHE A 65 3.56 -3.00 14.60
C PHE A 65 3.16 -3.16 13.14
N VAL A 66 2.34 -4.16 12.85
CA VAL A 66 1.94 -4.49 11.48
C VAL A 66 0.44 -4.57 11.37
N ILE A 67 -0.12 -3.86 10.41
CA ILE A 67 -1.53 -3.93 10.06
C ILE A 67 -1.65 -4.51 8.66
N VAL A 68 -2.41 -5.58 8.52
CA VAL A 68 -2.70 -6.19 7.23
C VAL A 68 -4.17 -5.99 6.92
N GLY A 69 -4.44 -5.29 5.83
CA GLY A 69 -5.80 -5.08 5.37
C GLY A 69 -5.99 -5.65 3.97
N GLU A 70 -7.20 -6.05 3.66
CA GLU A 70 -7.54 -6.47 2.31
C GLU A 70 -8.05 -5.27 1.52
N ALA A 71 -7.43 -5.02 0.37
CA ALA A 71 -7.97 -4.09 -0.59
C ALA A 71 -8.98 -4.84 -1.45
N GLY A 72 -10.12 -4.23 -1.71
CA GLY A 72 -11.12 -4.83 -2.59
C GLY A 72 -10.62 -4.97 -4.01
N GLU A 73 -9.78 -4.03 -4.44
CA GLU A 73 -9.22 -4.04 -5.78
C GLU A 73 -7.86 -3.35 -5.77
N ILE A 74 -6.89 -3.94 -6.47
CA ILE A 74 -5.59 -3.33 -6.68
C ILE A 74 -5.27 -3.40 -8.17
N THR A 75 -5.07 -2.24 -8.77
CA THR A 75 -4.66 -2.12 -10.17
C THR A 75 -3.45 -1.21 -10.28
N GLY A 76 -2.67 -1.40 -11.32
CA GLY A 76 -1.48 -0.60 -11.55
C GLY A 76 -0.25 -1.45 -11.81
N LEU A 77 0.91 -0.84 -11.75
CA LEU A 77 2.17 -1.52 -12.05
C LEU A 77 2.43 -2.67 -11.08
N GLY A 78 2.67 -3.85 -11.63
CA GLY A 78 2.88 -5.07 -10.83
C GLY A 78 1.60 -5.81 -10.45
N PHE A 79 0.43 -5.25 -10.77
CA PHE A 79 -0.88 -5.83 -10.58
C PHE A 79 -1.64 -5.79 -11.90
N LYS A 80 -2.96 -5.98 -11.86
CA LYS A 80 -3.76 -5.85 -13.06
C LYS A 80 -3.82 -4.40 -13.50
N SER A 81 -3.80 -4.16 -14.80
CA SER A 81 -3.95 -2.80 -15.32
C SER A 81 -5.36 -2.28 -15.06
N LEU A 82 -5.49 -0.95 -14.98
CA LEU A 82 -6.79 -0.32 -14.82
C LEU A 82 -7.74 -0.68 -15.96
N ASP A 83 -7.22 -0.74 -17.18
CA ASP A 83 -8.02 -1.07 -18.36
C ASP A 83 -8.56 -2.48 -18.31
N GLU A 84 -7.72 -3.47 -17.90
CA GLU A 84 -8.15 -4.85 -17.75
C GLU A 84 -9.26 -5.00 -16.71
N GLU A 85 -9.14 -4.31 -15.59
CA GLU A 85 -10.15 -4.36 -14.55
C GLU A 85 -11.47 -3.73 -14.99
N LEU A 86 -11.39 -2.59 -15.67
CA LEU A 86 -12.57 -1.92 -16.17
C LEU A 86 -13.31 -2.73 -17.23
N GLU A 87 -12.57 -3.48 -18.06
CA GLU A 87 -13.17 -4.37 -19.05
C GLU A 87 -13.82 -5.60 -18.42
N ARG A 88 -13.27 -6.10 -17.35
CA ARG A 88 -13.77 -7.32 -16.69
C ARG A 88 -15.04 -7.08 -15.90
N SER A 89 -15.23 -5.91 -15.37
CA SER A 89 -16.30 -5.64 -14.44
C SER A 89 -17.10 -4.43 -14.87
N GLU A 90 -18.32 -4.68 -15.33
CA GLU A 90 -19.25 -3.60 -15.62
C GLU A 90 -19.57 -2.76 -14.39
N PHE A 91 -19.52 -3.39 -13.20
CA PHE A 91 -19.72 -2.70 -11.94
C PHE A 91 -18.64 -1.62 -11.71
N PHE A 92 -17.38 -1.99 -11.88
CA PHE A 92 -16.27 -1.05 -11.77
C PHE A 92 -16.32 0.00 -12.86
N LYS A 93 -16.70 -0.41 -14.06
CA LYS A 93 -16.89 0.50 -15.18
C LYS A 93 -17.93 1.57 -14.86
N LYS A 94 -19.06 1.17 -14.31
CA LYS A 94 -20.11 2.09 -13.88
C LYS A 94 -19.65 3.03 -12.77
N ILE A 95 -18.88 2.54 -11.81
CA ILE A 95 -18.32 3.37 -10.74
C ILE A 95 -17.33 4.38 -11.31
N ALA A 96 -16.46 3.94 -12.20
CA ALA A 96 -15.48 4.80 -12.84
C ALA A 96 -16.17 5.92 -13.65
N GLU A 97 -17.22 5.59 -14.39
CA GLU A 97 -17.99 6.57 -15.15
C GLU A 97 -18.66 7.58 -14.22
N LYS A 98 -19.25 7.15 -13.12
CA LYS A 98 -19.85 8.05 -12.14
C LYS A 98 -18.81 8.96 -11.49
N LYS A 99 -17.67 8.45 -11.11
CA LYS A 99 -16.59 9.27 -10.57
C LYS A 99 -16.09 10.28 -11.56
N PHE A 100 -15.96 9.89 -12.80
CA PHE A 100 -15.52 10.78 -13.86
C PHE A 100 -16.52 11.92 -14.11
N ALA A 101 -17.82 11.60 -14.12
CA ALA A 101 -18.86 12.58 -14.31
C ALA A 101 -18.98 13.58 -13.16
N ASN A 102 -18.78 13.11 -11.92
CA ASN A 102 -19.01 13.92 -10.71
C ASN A 102 -17.78 14.67 -10.22
N ASN A 103 -16.57 14.29 -10.63
CA ASN A 103 -15.33 14.80 -10.05
C ASN A 103 -14.31 15.31 -11.07
N LYS A 104 -14.77 16.01 -12.09
CA LYS A 104 -13.87 16.58 -13.10
C LYS A 104 -12.81 17.50 -12.53
N ASN A 105 -13.07 18.13 -11.40
CA ASN A 105 -12.14 19.07 -10.76
C ASN A 105 -11.21 18.42 -9.73
N VAL A 106 -11.39 17.13 -9.45
CA VAL A 106 -10.61 16.43 -8.41
C VAL A 106 -9.67 15.41 -9.03
N CYS A 107 -9.71 15.21 -10.33
CA CYS A 107 -8.88 14.23 -11.03
C CYS A 107 -7.38 14.42 -10.83
N ASN A 108 -6.94 15.65 -10.60
CA ASN A 108 -5.52 15.96 -10.42
C ASN A 108 -4.92 15.43 -9.13
N ASN A 109 -5.75 15.12 -8.14
CA ASN A 109 -5.27 14.61 -6.85
C ASN A 109 -5.09 13.10 -6.83
N SER A 110 -5.65 12.38 -7.79
CA SER A 110 -5.53 10.93 -7.85
C SER A 110 -4.21 10.46 -8.46
N GLU A 111 -3.50 11.31 -9.14
CA GLU A 111 -2.22 10.99 -9.78
C GLU A 111 -1.07 10.85 -8.78
N ASN A 112 -1.22 11.36 -7.57
CA ASN A 112 -0.19 11.39 -6.55
C ASN A 112 -0.31 10.29 -5.49
N VAL A 113 -1.17 9.35 -5.72
CA VAL A 113 -1.40 8.26 -4.77
C VAL A 113 -0.53 7.06 -5.06
#